data_c5815adc72893f88236ff31d2a8cc0a8
#
_entry.id   c5815adc72893f88236ff31d2a8cc0a8
#
_cell.length_a   1.000
_cell.length_b   1.000
_cell.length_c   1.000
_cell.angle_alpha   90.00
_cell.angle_beta   90.00
_cell.angle_gamma   90.00
#
_symmetry.space_group_name_H-M   'P 1'
#
loop_
_entity.id
_entity.type
_entity.pdbx_description
1 polymer ?
#
loop_
_entity_poly.entity_id
_entity_poly.type
_entity_poly.pdbx_seq_one_letter_code
_entity_poly.pdbx_strand_id
1 'polypeptide(L)' 'MGEEVRVWYDEEGDYLEVLFARKKGYFRETENDAVMEKVDEAGNILGFSILKVSGLKGSSPLAVTLRKHPV' A
#
# COMPACT_ATOMS: atom_id res chain seq x y z
N MET A 1 3.55 12.83 19.61
CA MET A 1 3.07 11.52 19.44
C MET A 1 3.12 11.07 18.00
N GLY A 2 3.99 10.18 17.69
CA GLY A 2 4.17 9.75 16.34
C GLY A 2 3.38 8.49 16.06
N GLU A 3 3.02 8.32 14.81
CA GLU A 3 2.44 7.08 14.35
C GLU A 3 3.54 6.27 13.71
N GLU A 4 3.52 4.98 13.97
CA GLU A 4 4.50 4.10 13.39
C GLU A 4 4.04 3.69 11.99
N VAL A 5 4.90 3.90 11.02
CA VAL A 5 4.67 3.42 9.67
C VAL A 5 5.65 2.28 9.43
N ARG A 6 5.14 1.14 9.07
CA ARG A 6 5.95 -0.04 8.83
C ARG A 6 6.17 -0.24 7.34
N VAL A 7 7.41 -0.45 6.96
CA VAL A 7 7.75 -0.68 5.56
C VAL A 7 8.48 -2.00 5.47
N TRP A 8 8.02 -2.86 4.60
CA TRP A 8 8.64 -4.15 4.38
C TRP A 8 8.91 -4.33 2.89
N TYR A 9 10.13 -4.67 2.56
CA TYR A 9 10.52 -4.90 1.19
C TYR A 9 11.03 -6.34 1.06
N ASP A 10 10.44 -7.08 0.14
CA ASP A 10 10.83 -8.45 -0.15
C ASP A 10 11.53 -8.44 -1.50
N GLU A 11 12.84 -8.60 -1.46
CA GLU A 11 13.65 -8.54 -2.67
C GLU A 11 13.34 -9.70 -3.60
N GLU A 12 13.13 -10.89 -3.05
CA GLU A 12 12.86 -12.05 -3.87
C GLU A 12 11.51 -11.92 -4.59
N GLY A 13 10.52 -11.43 -3.89
CA GLY A 13 9.18 -11.26 -4.47
C GLY A 13 9.04 -9.96 -5.21
N ASP A 14 10.02 -9.07 -5.13
CA ASP A 14 9.96 -7.75 -5.74
C ASP A 14 8.71 -7.02 -5.27
N TYR A 15 8.53 -6.96 -3.97
CA TYR A 15 7.29 -6.57 -3.34
C TYR A 15 7.56 -5.62 -2.19
N LEU A 16 6.79 -4.56 -2.12
CA LEU A 16 6.88 -3.57 -1.06
C LEU A 16 5.54 -3.44 -0.37
N GLU A 17 5.54 -3.43 0.95
CA GLU A 17 4.33 -3.24 1.72
C GLU A 17 4.55 -2.14 2.73
N VAL A 18 3.58 -1.23 2.83
CA VAL A 18 3.61 -0.13 3.77
C VAL A 18 2.33 -0.20 4.60
N LEU A 19 2.50 -0.23 5.92
CA LEU A 19 1.37 -0.33 6.84
C LEU A 19 1.35 0.87 7.76
N PHE A 20 0.20 1.51 7.85
CA PHE A 20 -0.01 2.68 8.71
C PHE A 20 -0.60 2.29 10.06
N ALA A 21 -1.27 1.14 10.13
CA ALA A 21 -1.96 0.73 11.33
C ALA A 21 -1.93 -0.78 11.45
N ARG A 22 -1.95 -1.27 12.70
CA ARG A 22 -1.95 -2.69 12.99
C ARG A 22 -3.37 -3.16 13.23
N LYS A 23 -4.18 -3.17 12.21
CA LYS A 23 -5.54 -3.63 12.31
C LYS A 23 -5.76 -4.75 11.33
N LYS A 24 -6.72 -5.59 11.63
CA LYS A 24 -7.14 -6.59 10.68
C LYS A 24 -7.79 -5.90 9.49
N GLY A 25 -7.49 -6.41 8.33
CA GLY A 25 -8.06 -5.85 7.12
C GLY A 25 -7.85 -6.80 5.97
N TYR A 26 -8.20 -6.33 4.82
CA TYR A 26 -8.02 -7.10 3.61
C TYR A 26 -7.51 -6.18 2.50
N PHE A 27 -6.91 -6.78 1.48
CA PHE A 27 -6.40 -6.03 0.36
C PHE A 27 -7.49 -5.83 -0.67
N ARG A 28 -7.48 -4.67 -1.28
CA ARG A 28 -8.44 -4.26 -2.28
C ARG A 28 -7.70 -3.71 -3.48
N GLU A 29 -8.18 -4.02 -4.66
CA GLU A 29 -7.55 -3.54 -5.89
C GLU A 29 -7.71 -2.03 -6.02
N THR A 30 -6.73 -1.43 -6.70
CA THR A 30 -6.79 -0.01 -7.04
C THR A 30 -6.82 0.10 -8.56
N GLU A 31 -6.78 1.32 -9.05
CA GLU A 31 -6.73 1.55 -10.49
C GLU A 31 -5.41 1.09 -11.09
N ASN A 32 -4.39 0.95 -10.28
CA ASN A 32 -3.09 0.49 -10.73
C ASN A 32 -2.97 -0.99 -10.38
N ASP A 33 -2.79 -1.84 -11.40
CA ASP A 33 -2.73 -3.28 -11.20
C ASP A 33 -1.61 -3.73 -10.28
N ALA A 34 -0.55 -2.93 -10.17
CA ALA A 34 0.57 -3.28 -9.33
C ALA A 34 0.39 -2.86 -7.88
N VAL A 35 -0.67 -2.11 -7.58
CA VAL A 35 -0.87 -1.54 -6.26
C VAL A 35 -2.17 -2.06 -5.66
N MET A 36 -2.06 -2.52 -4.41
CA MET A 36 -3.24 -2.93 -3.63
C MET A 36 -3.29 -2.06 -2.40
N GLU A 37 -4.48 -1.66 -1.99
CA GLU A 37 -4.61 -0.96 -0.71
C GLU A 37 -5.19 -1.92 0.31
N LYS A 38 -4.75 -1.75 1.56
CA LYS A 38 -5.27 -2.56 2.66
C LYS A 38 -6.27 -1.71 3.42
N VAL A 39 -7.47 -2.25 3.63
CA VAL A 39 -8.56 -1.52 4.27
C VAL A 39 -9.17 -2.36 5.36
N ASP A 40 -9.81 -1.70 6.32
CA ASP A 40 -10.58 -2.41 7.35
C ASP A 40 -12.04 -2.54 6.91
N GLU A 41 -12.87 -3.07 7.78
CA GLU A 41 -14.28 -3.30 7.46
C GLU A 41 -15.03 -2.01 7.15
N ALA A 42 -14.59 -0.91 7.73
CA ALA A 42 -15.24 0.38 7.51
C ALA A 42 -14.72 1.10 6.27
N GLY A 43 -13.70 0.51 5.62
CA GLY A 43 -13.12 1.12 4.43
C GLY A 43 -11.98 2.08 4.72
N ASN A 44 -11.51 2.14 5.96
CA ASN A 44 -10.37 2.98 6.30
C ASN A 44 -9.09 2.37 5.73
N ILE A 45 -8.24 3.22 5.18
CA ILE A 45 -6.99 2.77 4.59
C ILE A 45 -6.00 2.44 5.70
N LEU A 46 -5.49 1.22 5.71
CA LEU A 46 -4.50 0.76 6.69
C LEU A 46 -3.10 0.70 6.11
N GLY A 47 -2.98 0.70 4.80
CA GLY A 47 -1.69 0.62 4.15
C GLY A 47 -1.86 0.30 2.68
N PHE A 48 -0.75 -0.04 2.04
CA PHE A 48 -0.80 -0.42 0.64
C PHE A 48 0.38 -1.32 0.33
N SER A 49 0.33 -1.98 -0.82
CA SER A 49 1.43 -2.80 -1.29
C SER A 49 1.66 -2.54 -2.76
N ILE A 50 2.89 -2.76 -3.19
CA ILE A 50 3.30 -2.55 -4.58
C ILE A 50 4.02 -3.80 -5.05
N LEU A 51 3.49 -4.40 -6.12
CA LEU A 51 4.12 -5.54 -6.76
C LEU A 51 5.07 -5.07 -7.84
N LYS A 52 6.14 -5.84 -8.06
CA LYS A 52 7.11 -5.54 -9.11
C LYS A 52 7.68 -4.15 -8.94
N VAL A 53 8.07 -3.85 -7.71
CA VAL A 53 8.54 -2.51 -7.36
C VAL A 53 9.82 -2.15 -8.12
N SER A 54 10.61 -3.13 -8.52
CA SER A 54 11.82 -2.85 -9.28
C SER A 54 11.53 -2.23 -10.65
N GLY A 55 10.31 -2.40 -11.15
CA GLY A 55 9.91 -1.78 -12.39
C GLY A 55 9.83 -0.27 -12.31
N LEU A 56 9.93 0.28 -11.12
CA LEU A 56 9.92 1.73 -10.93
C LEU A 56 11.31 2.35 -11.08
N LYS A 57 12.34 1.53 -11.23
CA LYS A 57 13.70 2.04 -11.38
C LYS A 57 13.81 2.92 -12.62
N GLY A 58 14.44 4.06 -12.45
CA GLY A 58 14.66 4.95 -13.57
C GLY A 58 13.44 5.73 -14.01
N SER A 59 12.31 5.50 -13.34
CA SER A 59 11.07 6.19 -13.67
C SER A 59 10.88 7.39 -12.77
N SER A 60 9.90 8.20 -13.12
CA SER A 60 9.43 9.24 -12.21
C SER A 60 8.87 8.59 -10.97
N PRO A 61 8.82 9.30 -9.85
CA PRO A 61 8.21 8.74 -8.66
C PRO A 61 6.80 8.25 -8.92
N LEU A 62 6.49 7.11 -8.34
CA LEU A 62 5.15 6.58 -8.42
C LEU A 62 4.22 7.41 -7.58
N ALA A 63 3.12 7.83 -8.16
CA ALA A 63 2.08 8.53 -7.44
C ALA A 63 0.85 7.65 -7.41
N VAL A 64 0.35 7.39 -6.22
CA VAL A 64 -0.83 6.56 -6.03
C VAL A 64 -1.84 7.33 -5.21
N THR A 65 -3.07 7.36 -5.69
CA THR A 65 -4.15 7.96 -4.93
C THR A 65 -4.90 6.86 -4.20
N LEU A 66 -4.85 6.89 -2.89
CA LEU A 66 -5.57 5.92 -2.07
C LEU A 66 -6.97 6.45 -1.86
N ARG A 67 -7.94 5.54 -1.93
CA ARG A 67 -9.32 5.92 -1.71
C ARG A 67 -9.55 6.19 -0.24
N LYS A 68 -10.12 7.34 0.04
CA LYS A 68 -10.51 7.64 1.40
C LYS A 68 -11.92 7.14 1.61
N HIS A 69 -12.19 6.72 2.83
CA HIS A 69 -13.53 6.32 3.20
C HIS A 69 -14.45 7.53 3.05
N PRO A 70 -15.53 7.40 2.31
CA PRO A 70 -16.47 8.53 2.23
C PRO A 70 -17.12 8.75 3.57
N VAL A 71 -17.25 9.96 3.91
CA VAL A 71 -17.81 10.35 5.19
C VAL A 71 -19.29 10.60 5.09
#